data_75c1cf59b8afc8f702ac68ec314e1341
#
_entry.id   75c1cf59b8afc8f702ac68ec314e1341
#
_cell.length_a   1.000
_cell.length_b   1.000
_cell.length_c   1.000
_cell.angle_alpha   90.00
_cell.angle_beta   90.00
_cell.angle_gamma   90.00
#
_symmetry.space_group_name_H-M   'P 1'
#
loop_
_entity.id
_entity.type
_entity.pdbx_description
1 polymer ?
#
loop_
_entity_poly.entity_id
_entity_poly.type
_entity_poly.pdbx_seq_one_letter_code
_entity_poly.pdbx_strand_id
1 'polypeptide(L)'
;MHRLLYCTDRCGRECSPPAAGSASNKEKDVQVTKNSLQTTPGPSDWFTGTVYIDAVATPSESSRVQAASVHFSPGARTAWHTHPNGQTIYVTEGVGRAQRRGGPIEVIHPGDRVFFEPGEDHWHGAAPDRLMTHIAMQQVDDRGSAVTWGEQVTDEEYNAAQGS
;
A
#
# COMPACT_ATOMS: atom_id res chain seq x y z
N MET A 1 14.28 -8.27 59.19
CA MET A 1 13.24 -9.25 59.69
C MET A 1 11.95 -8.99 58.92
N HIS A 2 11.72 -9.75 57.82
CA HIS A 2 10.46 -9.66 57.08
C HIS A 2 9.58 -10.86 57.48
N ARG A 3 8.44 -10.56 58.06
CA ARG A 3 7.43 -11.53 58.46
C ARG A 3 6.61 -11.92 57.22
N LEU A 4 6.73 -13.17 56.78
CA LEU A 4 5.81 -13.76 55.81
C LEU A 4 4.45 -13.98 56.52
N LEU A 5 3.42 -13.34 56.01
CA LEU A 5 2.03 -13.55 56.37
C LEU A 5 1.51 -14.77 55.56
N TYR A 6 1.30 -15.90 56.25
CA TYR A 6 0.60 -17.05 55.68
C TYR A 6 -0.91 -16.78 55.76
N CYS A 7 -1.58 -16.85 54.61
CA CYS A 7 -3.06 -16.84 54.56
C CYS A 7 -3.55 -18.29 54.62
N THR A 8 -4.30 -18.63 55.67
CA THR A 8 -4.98 -19.93 55.79
C THR A 8 -6.49 -19.72 55.70
N ASP A 9 -7.20 -20.65 55.03
CA ASP A 9 -8.67 -20.66 55.01
C ASP A 9 -9.25 -21.09 56.39
N ARG A 10 -10.59 -20.96 56.54
CA ARG A 10 -11.31 -21.31 57.78
C ARG A 10 -11.19 -22.80 58.18
N CYS A 11 -10.57 -23.64 57.37
CA CYS A 11 -10.34 -25.06 57.58
C CYS A 11 -8.86 -25.44 57.73
N GLY A 12 -7.94 -24.46 57.83
CA GLY A 12 -6.51 -24.72 58.09
C GLY A 12 -5.73 -25.29 56.91
N ARG A 13 -6.22 -25.12 55.66
CA ARG A 13 -5.52 -25.57 54.45
C ARG A 13 -4.72 -24.41 53.85
N GLU A 14 -3.47 -24.70 53.45
CA GLU A 14 -2.62 -23.74 52.76
C GLU A 14 -3.23 -23.39 51.38
N CYS A 15 -3.41 -22.10 51.13
CA CYS A 15 -3.78 -21.61 49.81
C CYS A 15 -2.58 -21.73 48.88
N SER A 16 -2.61 -22.67 47.93
CA SER A 16 -1.64 -22.70 46.85
C SER A 16 -1.83 -21.45 45.96
N PRO A 17 -0.76 -20.77 45.58
CA PRO A 17 -0.88 -19.65 44.65
C PRO A 17 -1.41 -20.15 43.28
N PRO A 18 -2.23 -19.35 42.57
CA PRO A 18 -2.67 -19.72 41.24
C PRO A 18 -1.46 -19.96 40.38
N ALA A 19 -1.45 -21.06 39.64
CA ALA A 19 -0.43 -21.37 38.65
C ALA A 19 -0.30 -20.21 37.70
N ALA A 20 0.90 -19.63 37.67
CA ALA A 20 1.23 -18.62 36.65
C ALA A 20 1.01 -19.22 35.25
N GLY A 21 -0.04 -18.78 34.57
CA GLY A 21 -0.30 -19.17 33.21
C GLY A 21 0.93 -18.79 32.36
N SER A 22 1.67 -19.78 31.93
CA SER A 22 2.71 -19.64 30.92
C SER A 22 2.03 -19.08 29.67
N ALA A 23 2.17 -17.76 29.43
CA ALA A 23 1.92 -17.21 28.13
C ALA A 23 2.93 -17.86 27.18
N SER A 24 2.46 -18.83 26.40
CA SER A 24 3.27 -19.42 25.34
C SER A 24 3.60 -18.30 24.35
N ASN A 25 4.84 -17.85 24.38
CA ASN A 25 5.42 -17.03 23.35
C ASN A 25 5.47 -17.93 22.09
N LYS A 26 4.38 -17.97 21.33
CA LYS A 26 4.38 -18.61 20.02
C LYS A 26 5.38 -17.83 19.20
N GLU A 27 6.56 -18.37 19.02
CA GLU A 27 7.54 -17.93 18.04
C GLU A 27 6.77 -17.86 16.70
N LYS A 28 6.64 -16.64 16.16
CA LYS A 28 5.94 -16.46 14.88
C LYS A 28 6.95 -16.82 13.79
N ASP A 29 6.70 -17.92 13.14
CA ASP A 29 7.47 -18.33 11.97
C ASP A 29 7.38 -17.27 10.87
N VAL A 30 8.43 -17.19 10.02
CA VAL A 30 8.43 -16.37 8.82
C VAL A 30 7.30 -16.82 7.90
N GLN A 31 6.42 -15.88 7.54
CA GLN A 31 5.33 -16.16 6.61
C GLN A 31 5.80 -15.96 5.18
N VAL A 32 5.69 -16.99 4.37
CA VAL A 32 5.99 -16.94 2.93
C VAL A 32 4.70 -17.18 2.15
N THR A 33 4.20 -16.11 1.49
CA THR A 33 3.12 -16.24 0.51
C THR A 33 3.74 -16.60 -0.85
N LYS A 34 3.40 -17.77 -1.35
CA LYS A 34 3.88 -18.22 -2.66
C LYS A 34 3.20 -17.40 -3.77
N ASN A 35 3.88 -17.29 -4.93
CA ASN A 35 3.33 -16.61 -6.11
C ASN A 35 2.15 -17.41 -6.71
N SER A 36 1.04 -17.39 -6.01
CA SER A 36 -0.23 -18.03 -6.39
C SER A 36 -1.39 -17.03 -6.40
N LEU A 37 -1.09 -15.74 -6.20
CA LEU A 37 -2.10 -14.69 -6.22
C LEU A 37 -2.56 -14.47 -7.67
N GLN A 38 -3.86 -14.37 -7.85
CA GLN A 38 -4.46 -14.08 -9.13
C GLN A 38 -4.25 -12.60 -9.47
N THR A 39 -3.74 -12.33 -10.69
CA THR A 39 -3.72 -10.98 -11.26
C THR A 39 -5.14 -10.45 -11.40
N THR A 40 -5.37 -9.25 -10.92
CA THR A 40 -6.68 -8.58 -10.94
C THR A 40 -6.71 -7.50 -12.00
N PRO A 41 -7.73 -7.45 -12.89
CA PRO A 41 -7.93 -6.31 -13.78
C PRO A 41 -8.22 -5.04 -12.97
N GLY A 42 -7.61 -3.92 -13.38
CA GLY A 42 -7.89 -2.61 -12.80
C GLY A 42 -9.34 -2.17 -13.12
N PRO A 43 -10.11 -1.71 -12.13
CA PRO A 43 -11.47 -1.21 -12.36
C PRO A 43 -11.50 -0.01 -13.31
N SER A 44 -12.46 0.04 -14.22
CA SER A 44 -12.63 1.15 -15.19
C SER A 44 -12.91 2.49 -14.52
N ASP A 45 -13.44 2.51 -13.30
CA ASP A 45 -13.66 3.74 -12.54
C ASP A 45 -12.36 4.37 -12.05
N TRP A 46 -11.29 3.58 -11.94
CA TRP A 46 -9.98 4.01 -11.42
C TRP A 46 -8.93 4.19 -12.52
N PHE A 47 -9.17 3.58 -13.69
CA PHE A 47 -8.18 3.54 -14.76
C PHE A 47 -8.81 3.78 -16.14
N THR A 48 -8.09 4.52 -16.97
CA THR A 48 -8.30 4.56 -18.42
C THR A 48 -7.35 3.58 -19.08
N GLY A 49 -7.83 2.78 -20.04
CA GLY A 49 -7.04 1.75 -20.72
C GLY A 49 -6.96 0.44 -19.93
N THR A 50 -6.05 -0.45 -20.34
CA THR A 50 -5.89 -1.79 -19.74
C THR A 50 -4.81 -1.76 -18.67
N VAL A 51 -5.20 -2.13 -17.43
CA VAL A 51 -4.31 -2.18 -16.27
C VAL A 51 -4.52 -3.51 -15.55
N TYR A 52 -3.43 -4.10 -15.04
CA TYR A 52 -3.46 -5.29 -14.19
C TYR A 52 -2.74 -5.02 -12.88
N ILE A 53 -3.22 -5.64 -11.81
CA ILE A 53 -2.75 -5.40 -10.44
C ILE A 53 -2.44 -6.73 -9.77
N ASP A 54 -1.21 -6.85 -9.27
CA ASP A 54 -0.77 -7.95 -8.42
C ASP A 54 -0.49 -7.43 -7.00
N ALA A 55 -1.11 -8.02 -5.99
CA ALA A 55 -0.87 -7.62 -4.61
C ALA A 55 0.56 -8.02 -4.17
N VAL A 56 1.29 -7.07 -3.56
CA VAL A 56 2.63 -7.29 -2.99
C VAL A 56 2.57 -7.27 -1.47
N ALA A 57 1.83 -6.35 -0.89
CA ALA A 57 1.56 -6.30 0.54
C ALA A 57 0.11 -5.87 0.79
N THR A 58 -0.54 -6.52 1.73
CA THR A 58 -1.90 -6.17 2.18
C THR A 58 -1.85 -5.69 3.62
N PRO A 59 -2.61 -4.66 3.98
CA PRO A 59 -2.69 -4.19 5.35
C PRO A 59 -3.17 -5.29 6.30
N SER A 60 -2.69 -5.24 7.54
CA SER A 60 -3.06 -6.17 8.60
C SER A 60 -3.19 -5.42 9.94
N GLU A 61 -3.58 -6.11 11.01
CA GLU A 61 -3.60 -5.53 12.36
C GLU A 61 -2.23 -4.98 12.81
N SER A 62 -1.13 -5.56 12.31
CA SER A 62 0.25 -5.20 12.67
C SER A 62 0.96 -4.32 11.65
N SER A 63 0.37 -4.06 10.48
CA SER A 63 1.00 -3.27 9.41
C SER A 63 -0.04 -2.54 8.58
N ARG A 64 0.18 -1.23 8.39
CA ARG A 64 -0.66 -0.38 7.52
C ARG A 64 -0.19 -0.35 6.07
N VAL A 65 0.92 -1.02 5.76
CA VAL A 65 1.51 -0.99 4.42
C VAL A 65 0.63 -1.73 3.43
N GLN A 66 0.31 -1.05 2.34
CA GLN A 66 -0.28 -1.61 1.14
C GLN A 66 0.69 -1.42 -0.01
N ALA A 67 0.95 -2.47 -0.77
CA ALA A 67 1.77 -2.38 -1.97
C ALA A 67 1.23 -3.28 -3.07
N ALA A 68 1.39 -2.84 -4.32
CA ALA A 68 0.97 -3.58 -5.50
C ALA A 68 1.96 -3.38 -6.64
N SER A 69 2.16 -4.42 -7.43
CA SER A 69 2.74 -4.32 -8.76
C SER A 69 1.62 -3.96 -9.73
N VAL A 70 1.75 -2.84 -10.42
CA VAL A 70 0.72 -2.33 -11.33
C VAL A 70 1.29 -2.25 -12.75
N HIS A 71 0.59 -2.92 -13.68
CA HIS A 71 1.01 -3.10 -15.06
C HIS A 71 0.07 -2.31 -15.97
N PHE A 72 0.60 -1.30 -16.64
CA PHE A 72 -0.13 -0.43 -17.55
C PHE A 72 0.20 -0.77 -18.99
N SER A 73 -0.80 -1.01 -19.83
CA SER A 73 -0.63 -1.02 -21.28
C SER A 73 -0.28 0.38 -21.81
N PRO A 74 0.27 0.51 -23.03
CA PRO A 74 0.54 1.82 -23.62
C PRO A 74 -0.68 2.76 -23.56
N GLY A 75 -0.48 3.99 -23.06
CA GLY A 75 -1.53 5.00 -22.89
C GLY A 75 -2.46 4.80 -21.68
N ALA A 76 -2.39 3.66 -20.99
CA ALA A 76 -3.20 3.44 -19.79
C ALA A 76 -2.70 4.30 -18.62
N ARG A 77 -3.64 4.77 -17.81
CA ARG A 77 -3.36 5.70 -16.71
C ARG A 77 -4.39 5.59 -15.58
N THR A 78 -4.03 6.05 -14.41
CA THR A 78 -4.98 6.21 -13.29
C THR A 78 -5.92 7.39 -13.53
N ALA A 79 -7.07 7.41 -12.86
CA ALA A 79 -7.78 8.64 -12.58
C ALA A 79 -6.93 9.58 -11.69
N TRP A 80 -7.31 10.84 -11.57
CA TRP A 80 -6.81 11.72 -10.51
C TRP A 80 -7.14 11.11 -9.15
N HIS A 81 -6.18 11.13 -8.22
CA HIS A 81 -6.40 10.53 -6.90
C HIS A 81 -5.43 11.08 -5.85
N THR A 82 -5.77 10.87 -4.59
CA THR A 82 -4.96 11.26 -3.44
C THR A 82 -4.75 10.08 -2.51
N HIS A 83 -3.68 10.14 -1.72
CA HIS A 83 -3.39 9.18 -0.64
C HIS A 83 -3.29 9.91 0.70
N PRO A 84 -3.97 9.43 1.76
CA PRO A 84 -3.98 10.12 3.06
C PRO A 84 -2.59 10.21 3.71
N ASN A 85 -1.71 9.25 3.43
CA ASN A 85 -0.36 9.17 3.98
C ASN A 85 0.73 9.30 2.90
N GLY A 86 0.37 9.83 1.72
CA GLY A 86 1.25 9.89 0.55
C GLY A 86 1.44 8.54 -0.14
N GLN A 87 2.10 8.58 -1.29
CA GLN A 87 2.41 7.40 -2.08
C GLN A 87 3.85 7.47 -2.61
N THR A 88 4.53 6.34 -2.57
CA THR A 88 5.76 6.13 -3.33
C THR A 88 5.48 5.16 -4.46
N ILE A 89 5.89 5.49 -5.69
CA ILE A 89 5.97 4.52 -6.78
C ILE A 89 7.43 4.32 -7.17
N TYR A 90 7.79 3.07 -7.48
CA TYR A 90 9.10 2.68 -7.97
C TYR A 90 8.93 1.96 -9.31
N VAL A 91 9.44 2.57 -10.38
CA VAL A 91 9.29 2.02 -11.74
C VAL A 91 10.22 0.83 -11.91
N THR A 92 9.66 -0.29 -12.35
CA THR A 92 10.43 -1.53 -12.57
C THR A 92 10.63 -1.83 -14.05
N GLU A 93 9.72 -1.39 -14.93
CA GLU A 93 9.78 -1.71 -16.35
C GLU A 93 9.09 -0.64 -17.20
N GLY A 94 9.56 -0.46 -18.44
CA GLY A 94 8.91 0.36 -19.46
C GLY A 94 9.18 1.85 -19.31
N VAL A 95 8.23 2.70 -19.75
CA VAL A 95 8.29 4.15 -19.63
C VAL A 95 6.93 4.65 -19.15
N GLY A 96 6.93 5.46 -18.13
CA GLY A 96 5.73 6.05 -17.57
C GLY A 96 5.69 7.57 -17.61
N ARG A 97 4.55 8.09 -17.17
CA ARG A 97 4.29 9.50 -16.93
C ARG A 97 3.66 9.66 -15.56
N ALA A 98 3.99 10.74 -14.89
CA ALA A 98 3.39 11.11 -13.61
C ALA A 98 3.17 12.62 -13.57
N GLN A 99 2.12 13.08 -12.91
CA GLN A 99 1.82 14.50 -12.76
C GLN A 99 1.09 14.74 -11.45
N ARG A 100 1.49 15.75 -10.70
CA ARG A 100 0.65 16.37 -9.66
C ARG A 100 -0.22 17.45 -10.30
N ARG A 101 -1.40 17.69 -9.76
CA ARG A 101 -2.32 18.69 -10.30
C ARG A 101 -1.65 20.08 -10.34
N GLY A 102 -1.71 20.67 -11.52
CA GLY A 102 -1.08 21.97 -11.78
C GLY A 102 0.44 21.97 -11.96
N GLY A 103 1.08 20.82 -11.90
CA GLY A 103 2.50 20.65 -12.21
C GLY A 103 2.75 20.17 -13.64
N PRO A 104 4.03 20.06 -14.04
CA PRO A 104 4.41 19.46 -15.31
C PRO A 104 4.17 17.96 -15.33
N ILE A 105 4.05 17.39 -16.54
CA ILE A 105 4.12 15.95 -16.73
C ILE A 105 5.58 15.52 -16.72
N GLU A 106 5.93 14.66 -15.78
CA GLU A 106 7.26 14.07 -15.67
C GLU A 106 7.29 12.71 -16.37
N VAL A 107 8.34 12.44 -17.15
CA VAL A 107 8.61 11.13 -17.73
C VAL A 107 9.44 10.33 -16.75
N ILE A 108 9.01 9.11 -16.48
CA ILE A 108 9.63 8.24 -15.49
C ILE A 108 10.09 6.91 -16.11
N HIS A 109 11.24 6.42 -15.66
CA HIS A 109 11.95 5.27 -16.22
C HIS A 109 12.28 4.21 -15.14
N PRO A 110 12.62 2.98 -15.52
CA PRO A 110 13.03 1.96 -14.56
C PRO A 110 14.17 2.43 -13.64
N GLY A 111 13.95 2.25 -12.33
CA GLY A 111 14.83 2.74 -11.28
C GLY A 111 14.43 4.09 -10.68
N ASP A 112 13.55 4.83 -11.34
CA ASP A 112 13.03 6.09 -10.79
C ASP A 112 12.07 5.82 -9.64
N ARG A 113 12.13 6.71 -8.66
CA ARG A 113 11.21 6.77 -7.53
C ARG A 113 10.48 8.11 -7.55
N VAL A 114 9.17 8.07 -7.60
CA VAL A 114 8.31 9.25 -7.46
C VAL A 114 7.63 9.20 -6.10
N PHE A 115 7.61 10.33 -5.41
CA PHE A 115 6.89 10.48 -4.15
C PHE A 115 5.83 11.58 -4.28
N PHE A 116 4.61 11.24 -3.92
CA PHE A 116 3.49 12.15 -3.80
C PHE A 116 3.19 12.40 -2.33
N GLU A 117 3.10 13.66 -1.94
CA GLU A 117 2.84 14.07 -0.56
C GLU A 117 1.42 13.65 -0.08
N PRO A 118 1.20 13.53 1.23
CA PRO A 118 -0.14 13.27 1.76
C PRO A 118 -1.16 14.28 1.25
N GLY A 119 -2.26 13.75 0.64
CA GLY A 119 -3.33 14.57 0.07
C GLY A 119 -3.01 15.26 -1.25
N GLU A 120 -1.83 15.06 -1.82
CA GLU A 120 -1.46 15.60 -3.14
C GLU A 120 -2.24 14.90 -4.25
N ASP A 121 -3.02 15.68 -5.02
CA ASP A 121 -3.80 15.17 -6.15
C ASP A 121 -2.89 14.94 -7.35
N HIS A 122 -2.88 13.71 -7.84
CA HIS A 122 -1.95 13.28 -8.88
C HIS A 122 -2.51 12.14 -9.73
N TRP A 123 -1.85 11.89 -10.83
CA TRP A 123 -2.03 10.69 -11.64
C TRP A 123 -0.68 10.14 -12.11
N HIS A 124 -0.68 8.87 -12.48
CA HIS A 124 0.44 8.21 -13.15
C HIS A 124 -0.06 7.12 -14.10
N GLY A 125 0.78 6.75 -15.05
CA GLY A 125 0.43 5.75 -16.05
C GLY A 125 1.59 5.50 -17.02
N ALA A 126 1.32 4.67 -18.02
CA ALA A 126 2.26 4.37 -19.09
C ALA A 126 2.42 5.54 -20.06
N ALA A 127 3.53 5.60 -20.78
CA ALA A 127 3.68 6.48 -21.93
C ALA A 127 2.74 6.05 -23.08
N PRO A 128 2.46 6.91 -24.09
CA PRO A 128 1.49 6.60 -25.13
C PRO A 128 1.82 5.35 -25.95
N ASP A 129 3.11 5.08 -26.14
CA ASP A 129 3.65 4.04 -27.02
C ASP A 129 4.43 2.92 -26.27
N ARG A 130 4.51 2.99 -24.97
CA ARG A 130 5.26 2.06 -24.11
C ARG A 130 4.41 1.60 -22.95
N LEU A 131 4.52 0.30 -22.59
CA LEU A 131 4.00 -0.19 -21.32
C LEU A 131 4.81 0.43 -20.14
N MET A 132 4.24 0.38 -18.95
CA MET A 132 4.94 0.68 -17.70
C MET A 132 4.50 -0.29 -16.61
N THR A 133 5.47 -0.75 -15.82
CA THR A 133 5.20 -1.46 -14.57
C THR A 133 5.89 -0.72 -13.42
N HIS A 134 5.19 -0.55 -12.32
CA HIS A 134 5.77 -0.01 -11.09
C HIS A 134 5.27 -0.76 -9.85
N ILE A 135 6.00 -0.61 -8.75
CA ILE A 135 5.52 -0.96 -7.42
C ILE A 135 4.94 0.30 -6.79
N ALA A 136 3.64 0.29 -6.49
CA ALA A 136 2.98 1.32 -5.69
C ALA A 136 3.03 0.94 -4.21
N MET A 137 3.40 1.88 -3.35
CA MET A 137 3.53 1.70 -1.91
C MET A 137 2.87 2.87 -1.18
N GLN A 138 1.91 2.58 -0.33
CA GLN A 138 1.20 3.56 0.50
C GLN A 138 0.75 2.92 1.83
N GLN A 139 0.23 3.74 2.73
CA GLN A 139 -0.35 3.26 3.97
C GLN A 139 -1.85 3.56 4.02
N VAL A 140 -2.62 2.66 4.60
CA VAL A 140 -4.02 2.95 4.92
C VAL A 140 -4.11 3.91 6.11
N ASP A 141 -5.15 4.74 6.11
CA ASP A 141 -5.51 5.60 7.24
C ASP A 141 -6.14 4.80 8.40
N ASP A 142 -6.60 5.50 9.43
CA ASP A 142 -7.25 4.89 10.60
C ASP A 142 -8.62 4.25 10.28
N ARG A 143 -9.18 4.52 9.10
CA ARG A 143 -10.44 3.93 8.61
C ARG A 143 -10.19 2.77 7.64
N GLY A 144 -8.93 2.44 7.36
CA GLY A 144 -8.54 1.40 6.41
C GLY A 144 -8.54 1.84 4.94
N SER A 145 -8.67 3.16 4.67
CA SER A 145 -8.60 3.70 3.30
C SER A 145 -7.18 4.04 2.91
N ALA A 146 -6.76 3.63 1.71
CA ALA A 146 -5.45 3.96 1.16
C ALA A 146 -5.51 5.06 0.11
N VAL A 147 -6.67 5.31 -0.51
CA VAL A 147 -6.81 6.15 -1.70
C VAL A 147 -8.19 6.80 -1.73
N THR A 148 -8.25 8.02 -2.25
CA THR A 148 -9.49 8.69 -2.66
C THR A 148 -9.40 8.96 -4.15
N TRP A 149 -10.31 8.35 -4.92
CA TRP A 149 -10.39 8.49 -6.37
C TRP A 149 -11.20 9.73 -6.76
N GLY A 150 -10.71 10.44 -7.76
CA GLY A 150 -11.32 11.60 -8.40
C GLY A 150 -11.79 11.31 -9.82
N GLU A 151 -11.84 12.35 -10.64
CA GLU A 151 -12.22 12.25 -12.06
C GLU A 151 -11.14 11.57 -12.91
N GLN A 152 -11.57 11.01 -14.04
CA GLN A 152 -10.65 10.45 -15.04
C GLN A 152 -9.77 11.57 -15.62
N VAL A 153 -8.48 11.25 -15.84
CA VAL A 153 -7.57 12.13 -16.60
C VAL A 153 -8.02 12.15 -18.05
N THR A 154 -8.36 13.32 -18.58
CA THR A 154 -8.78 13.47 -19.97
C THR A 154 -7.62 13.20 -20.94
N ASP A 155 -7.95 12.97 -22.22
CA ASP A 155 -6.92 12.82 -23.25
C ASP A 155 -6.12 14.11 -23.48
N GLU A 156 -6.75 15.29 -23.30
CA GLU A 156 -6.10 16.58 -23.35
C GLU A 156 -5.10 16.75 -22.22
N GLU A 157 -5.48 16.42 -20.98
CA GLU A 157 -4.57 16.48 -19.82
C GLU A 157 -3.40 15.50 -19.98
N TYR A 158 -3.69 14.26 -20.38
CA TYR A 158 -2.67 13.22 -20.56
C TYR A 158 -1.68 13.56 -21.66
N ASN A 159 -2.12 14.23 -22.76
CA ASN A 159 -1.30 14.61 -23.90
C ASN A 159 -0.80 16.06 -23.83
N ALA A 160 -1.03 16.78 -22.73
CA ALA A 160 -0.49 18.12 -22.55
C ALA A 160 1.03 18.13 -22.74
N ALA A 161 1.57 19.24 -23.22
CA ALA A 161 3.00 19.39 -23.45
C ALA A 161 3.78 19.10 -22.16
N GLN A 162 4.80 18.27 -22.27
CA GLN A 162 5.74 18.05 -21.17
C GLN A 162 6.41 19.39 -20.84
N GLY A 163 6.52 19.69 -19.54
CA GLY A 163 7.27 20.86 -19.10
C GLY A 163 8.71 20.78 -19.64
N SER A 164 9.12 21.78 -20.39
CA SER A 164 10.49 21.92 -20.91
C SER A 164 11.44 22.41 -19.84
#